data_a89ce51ea0fa43a3a7af919dfdda1acb
#
_entry.id   a89ce51ea0fa43a3a7af919dfdda1acb
#
_cell.length_a   1.000
_cell.length_b   1.000
_cell.length_c   1.000
_cell.angle_alpha   90.00
_cell.angle_beta   90.00
_cell.angle_gamma   90.00
#
_symmetry.space_group_name_H-M   'P 1'
#
loop_
_entity.id
_entity.type
_entity.pdbx_description
1 polymer ?
#
loop_
_entity_poly.entity_id
_entity_poly.type
_entity_poly.pdbx_seq_one_letter_code
_entity_poly.pdbx_strand_id
1 'polypeptide(L)'
;LFRSNSYDTARAMFAEWGIDTEAAIAALGTIPISVHCWQGDDVGGFEKKSGTSGGGIQATGNHPGRARTPDELRADLEFSYSMIPGKHRLNLHAFYLDTAETPDRDEIEYRHFAPWVDWAKDIGIKLDFNPTFFAHAKADDNLTLSHPDKGIRDFWIEHAKRCREITA
;
A
#
# COMPACT_ATOMS: atom_id res chain seq x y z
N LEU A 1 -23.95 -22.24 0.20
CA LEU A 1 -22.60 -22.27 -0.38
C LEU A 1 -22.63 -23.23 -1.55
N PHE A 2 -22.66 -22.71 -2.77
CA PHE A 2 -22.50 -23.54 -3.97
C PHE A 2 -21.03 -23.97 -4.05
N ARG A 3 -20.69 -25.15 -3.53
CA ARG A 3 -19.45 -25.84 -3.95
C ARG A 3 -19.69 -26.21 -5.41
N SER A 4 -19.00 -25.55 -6.29
CA SER A 4 -19.07 -25.89 -7.73
C SER A 4 -18.37 -27.23 -7.94
N ASN A 5 -18.86 -28.07 -8.86
CA ASN A 5 -18.17 -29.28 -9.33
C ASN A 5 -16.71 -29.03 -9.72
N SER A 6 -16.33 -27.77 -10.04
CA SER A 6 -14.99 -27.34 -10.38
C SER A 6 -14.00 -27.45 -9.21
N TYR A 7 -14.42 -27.14 -7.98
CA TYR A 7 -13.53 -27.28 -6.81
C TYR A 7 -13.22 -28.75 -6.52
N ASP A 8 -14.23 -29.62 -6.54
CA ASP A 8 -14.01 -31.05 -6.29
C ASP A 8 -13.12 -31.70 -7.36
N THR A 9 -13.26 -31.28 -8.61
CA THR A 9 -12.39 -31.68 -9.70
C THR A 9 -10.95 -31.21 -9.46
N ALA A 10 -10.74 -29.94 -9.13
CA ALA A 10 -9.41 -29.41 -8.84
C ALA A 10 -8.77 -30.12 -7.64
N ARG A 11 -9.53 -30.35 -6.57
CA ARG A 11 -9.07 -31.08 -5.38
C ARG A 11 -8.58 -32.48 -5.73
N ALA A 12 -9.31 -33.21 -6.59
CA ALA A 12 -8.90 -34.54 -7.04
C ALA A 12 -7.60 -34.48 -7.84
N MET A 13 -7.45 -33.53 -8.76
CA MET A 13 -6.22 -33.34 -9.54
C MET A 13 -5.02 -33.01 -8.64
N PHE A 14 -5.17 -32.10 -7.67
CA PHE A 14 -4.10 -31.76 -6.73
C PHE A 14 -3.71 -32.94 -5.84
N ALA A 15 -4.69 -33.76 -5.46
CA ALA A 15 -4.43 -34.98 -4.67
C ALA A 15 -3.54 -35.99 -5.42
N GLU A 16 -3.64 -36.10 -6.76
CA GLU A 16 -2.72 -36.93 -7.59
C GLU A 16 -1.26 -36.46 -7.46
N TRP A 17 -1.02 -35.17 -7.14
CA TRP A 17 0.31 -34.60 -6.90
C TRP A 17 0.73 -34.64 -5.43
N GLY A 18 -0.06 -35.30 -4.59
CA GLY A 18 0.20 -35.38 -3.15
C GLY A 18 -0.15 -34.11 -2.37
N ILE A 19 -0.94 -33.19 -2.94
CA ILE A 19 -1.32 -31.94 -2.32
C ILE A 19 -2.71 -32.05 -1.71
N ASP A 20 -2.80 -31.81 -0.39
CA ASP A 20 -4.06 -31.62 0.33
C ASP A 20 -4.48 -30.14 0.23
N THR A 21 -5.47 -29.86 -0.62
CA THR A 21 -5.95 -28.51 -0.85
C THR A 21 -6.65 -27.91 0.37
N GLU A 22 -7.33 -28.70 1.20
CA GLU A 22 -7.98 -28.19 2.41
C GLU A 22 -6.93 -27.76 3.44
N ALA A 23 -5.89 -28.58 3.63
CA ALA A 23 -4.76 -28.20 4.50
C ALA A 23 -4.02 -26.97 3.98
N ALA A 24 -3.81 -26.84 2.66
CA ALA A 24 -3.17 -25.69 2.04
C ALA A 24 -4.00 -24.40 2.24
N ILE A 25 -5.32 -24.45 2.04
CA ILE A 25 -6.23 -23.32 2.26
C ILE A 25 -6.26 -22.94 3.74
N ALA A 26 -6.31 -23.91 4.64
CA ALA A 26 -6.25 -23.63 6.07
C ALA A 26 -4.93 -22.96 6.48
N ALA A 27 -3.79 -23.43 5.94
CA ALA A 27 -2.49 -22.82 6.18
C ALA A 27 -2.42 -21.38 5.63
N LEU A 28 -2.90 -21.16 4.39
CA LEU A 28 -2.98 -19.82 3.80
C LEU A 28 -3.82 -18.86 4.64
N GLY A 29 -4.94 -19.32 5.20
CA GLY A 29 -5.80 -18.51 6.08
C GLY A 29 -5.12 -18.01 7.35
N THR A 30 -3.95 -18.55 7.71
CA THR A 30 -3.16 -18.07 8.85
C THR A 30 -2.19 -16.94 8.48
N ILE A 31 -1.92 -16.76 7.19
CA ILE A 31 -0.94 -15.81 6.68
C ILE A 31 -1.64 -14.47 6.40
N PRO A 32 -1.23 -13.37 7.07
CA PRO A 32 -1.78 -12.06 6.76
C PRO A 32 -1.33 -11.58 5.37
N ILE A 33 -2.29 -11.16 4.55
CA ILE A 33 -2.03 -10.62 3.21
C ILE A 33 -2.03 -9.11 3.28
N SER A 34 -0.95 -8.48 2.82
CA SER A 34 -0.82 -7.03 2.76
C SER A 34 -1.38 -6.51 1.44
N VAL A 35 -2.44 -5.69 1.53
CA VAL A 35 -3.07 -5.04 0.38
C VAL A 35 -2.42 -3.68 0.17
N HIS A 36 -2.06 -3.35 -1.06
CA HIS A 36 -1.49 -2.04 -1.38
C HIS A 36 -2.57 -0.96 -1.37
N CYS A 37 -2.29 0.17 -0.70
CA CYS A 37 -3.20 1.32 -0.62
C CYS A 37 -3.55 1.92 -2.00
N TRP A 38 -2.65 1.88 -2.94
CA TRP A 38 -2.79 2.48 -4.27
C TRP A 38 -3.87 1.85 -5.16
N GLN A 39 -4.43 0.71 -4.79
CA GLN A 39 -5.51 0.07 -5.57
C GLN A 39 -6.81 0.88 -5.52
N GLY A 40 -7.08 1.59 -4.44
CA GLY A 40 -8.32 2.32 -4.25
C GLY A 40 -8.34 3.72 -4.85
N ASP A 41 -7.17 4.33 -5.12
CA ASP A 41 -7.05 5.71 -5.60
C ASP A 41 -6.24 5.87 -6.90
N ASP A 42 -5.89 4.75 -7.54
CA ASP A 42 -5.13 4.72 -8.78
C ASP A 42 -3.72 5.35 -8.66
N VAL A 43 -3.03 5.03 -7.57
CA VAL A 43 -1.67 5.51 -7.24
C VAL A 43 -1.60 7.05 -7.09
N GLY A 44 -2.70 7.71 -6.79
CA GLY A 44 -2.76 9.17 -6.63
C GLY A 44 -2.03 9.67 -5.39
N GLY A 45 -2.29 9.03 -4.26
CA GLY A 45 -1.84 9.50 -2.95
C GLY A 45 -2.53 10.79 -2.52
N PHE A 46 -2.22 11.25 -1.32
CA PHE A 46 -2.85 12.44 -0.72
C PHE A 46 -1.85 13.56 -0.45
N GLU A 47 -0.62 13.41 -0.92
CA GLU A 47 0.39 14.45 -0.92
C GLU A 47 -0.03 15.61 -1.82
N LYS A 48 0.01 16.83 -1.33
CA LYS A 48 -0.26 18.02 -2.14
C LYS A 48 0.94 18.28 -3.06
N LYS A 49 0.83 17.85 -4.29
CA LYS A 49 1.91 17.97 -5.28
C LYS A 49 2.05 19.40 -5.78
N SER A 50 3.24 19.95 -5.68
CA SER A 50 3.66 21.11 -6.45
C SER A 50 4.40 20.61 -7.70
N GLY A 51 3.70 20.43 -8.82
CA GLY A 51 4.34 20.08 -10.09
C GLY A 51 3.80 18.81 -10.76
N THR A 52 4.26 18.56 -11.97
CA THR A 52 3.97 17.33 -12.72
C THR A 52 4.71 16.17 -12.10
N SER A 53 4.01 15.11 -11.77
CA SER A 53 4.62 13.88 -11.29
C SER A 53 5.38 13.19 -12.42
N GLY A 54 6.69 13.42 -12.48
CA GLY A 54 7.59 12.61 -13.29
C GLY A 54 8.13 11.41 -12.49
N GLY A 55 8.68 10.44 -13.20
CA GLY A 55 9.43 9.32 -12.65
C GLY A 55 8.59 8.25 -11.91
N GLY A 56 8.70 7.01 -12.34
CA GLY A 56 8.10 5.86 -11.72
C GLY A 56 6.69 5.51 -12.23
N ILE A 57 5.97 4.74 -11.44
CA ILE A 57 4.60 4.34 -11.75
C ILE A 57 3.70 5.56 -11.60
N GLN A 58 3.01 5.90 -12.68
CA GLN A 58 1.99 6.94 -12.67
C GLN A 58 0.60 6.32 -12.59
N ALA A 59 -0.38 7.13 -12.17
CA ALA A 59 -1.76 6.76 -12.25
C ALA A 59 -2.14 6.34 -13.67
N THR A 60 -2.65 5.14 -13.83
CA THR A 60 -2.90 4.53 -15.14
C THR A 60 -4.35 4.59 -15.56
N GLY A 61 -5.21 4.90 -14.64
CA GLY A 61 -6.63 5.00 -14.85
C GLY A 61 -7.23 6.23 -14.25
N ASN A 62 -8.00 6.76 -13.93
CA ASN A 62 -8.76 7.86 -13.35
C ASN A 62 -10.23 7.47 -13.37
N HIS A 63 -10.50 6.26 -12.85
CA HIS A 63 -11.87 5.75 -12.82
C HIS A 63 -12.75 6.61 -11.89
N PRO A 64 -14.04 6.73 -12.18
CA PRO A 64 -14.94 7.63 -11.45
C PRO A 64 -15.10 7.31 -9.96
N GLY A 65 -14.89 6.06 -9.56
CA GLY A 65 -15.02 5.60 -8.18
C GLY A 65 -13.75 5.63 -7.34
N ARG A 66 -12.63 6.12 -7.88
CA ARG A 66 -11.38 6.16 -7.12
C ARG A 66 -11.49 7.03 -5.87
N ALA A 67 -10.85 6.63 -4.80
CA ALA A 67 -10.77 7.41 -3.56
C ALA A 67 -10.01 8.73 -3.78
N ARG A 68 -10.49 9.81 -3.20
CA ARG A 68 -9.94 11.18 -3.30
C ARG A 68 -9.45 11.71 -1.96
N THR A 69 -9.82 11.02 -0.88
CA THR A 69 -9.44 11.36 0.48
C THR A 69 -9.03 10.10 1.23
N PRO A 70 -8.25 10.22 2.33
CA PRO A 70 -7.95 9.09 3.20
C PRO A 70 -9.20 8.37 3.71
N ASP A 71 -10.28 9.11 4.03
CA ASP A 71 -11.53 8.53 4.51
C ASP A 71 -12.25 7.69 3.43
N GLU A 72 -12.29 8.19 2.19
CA GLU A 72 -12.84 7.42 1.07
C GLU A 72 -12.04 6.12 0.86
N LEU A 73 -10.70 6.19 0.94
CA LEU A 73 -9.85 5.00 0.79
C LEU A 73 -10.05 4.01 1.95
N ARG A 74 -10.17 4.48 3.19
CA ARG A 74 -10.49 3.62 4.35
C ARG A 74 -11.81 2.87 4.15
N ALA A 75 -12.85 3.58 3.71
CA ALA A 75 -14.16 2.97 3.44
C ALA A 75 -14.08 1.88 2.35
N ASP A 76 -13.36 2.13 1.26
CA ASP A 76 -13.15 1.16 0.17
C ASP A 76 -12.36 -0.07 0.66
N LEU A 77 -11.34 0.13 1.50
CA LEU A 77 -10.55 -0.95 2.09
C LEU A 77 -11.39 -1.80 3.05
N GLU A 78 -12.17 -1.18 3.93
CA GLU A 78 -13.08 -1.90 4.85
C GLU A 78 -14.09 -2.75 4.08
N PHE A 79 -14.68 -2.18 3.01
CA PHE A 79 -15.59 -2.93 2.15
C PHE A 79 -14.87 -4.12 1.48
N SER A 80 -13.66 -3.90 0.95
CA SER A 80 -12.87 -4.95 0.32
C SER A 80 -12.52 -6.06 1.31
N TYR A 81 -12.07 -5.71 2.51
CA TYR A 81 -11.73 -6.68 3.57
C TYR A 81 -12.95 -7.48 4.03
N SER A 82 -14.15 -6.90 4.01
CA SER A 82 -15.38 -7.62 4.34
C SER A 82 -15.71 -8.73 3.35
N MET A 83 -15.23 -8.63 2.11
CA MET A 83 -15.50 -9.59 1.04
C MET A 83 -14.39 -10.64 0.88
N ILE A 84 -13.19 -10.37 1.33
CA ILE A 84 -12.02 -11.24 1.15
C ILE A 84 -11.77 -12.01 2.45
N PRO A 85 -11.87 -13.35 2.46
CA PRO A 85 -11.60 -14.12 3.67
C PRO A 85 -10.10 -14.12 4.01
N GLY A 86 -9.78 -14.21 5.29
CA GLY A 86 -8.40 -14.30 5.78
C GLY A 86 -8.01 -13.14 6.67
N LYS A 87 -6.72 -13.00 6.93
CA LYS A 87 -6.14 -11.91 7.72
C LYS A 87 -5.55 -10.87 6.78
N HIS A 88 -5.80 -9.60 7.08
CA HIS A 88 -5.38 -8.49 6.25
C HIS A 88 -4.34 -7.61 6.94
N ARG A 89 -3.53 -6.96 6.12
CA ARG A 89 -2.65 -5.84 6.44
C ARG A 89 -2.84 -4.79 5.36
N LEU A 90 -2.47 -3.56 5.61
CA LEU A 90 -2.39 -2.52 4.59
C LEU A 90 -0.92 -2.14 4.37
N ASN A 91 -0.46 -2.17 3.12
CA ASN A 91 0.81 -1.57 2.73
C ASN A 91 0.59 -0.11 2.36
N LEU A 92 0.91 0.78 3.30
CA LEU A 92 0.77 2.23 3.15
C LEU A 92 2.04 2.80 2.52
N HIS A 93 1.88 3.76 1.62
CA HIS A 93 2.99 4.44 0.98
C HIS A 93 3.23 5.84 1.56
N ALA A 94 4.47 6.33 1.51
CA ALA A 94 4.87 7.60 2.13
C ALA A 94 4.12 8.83 1.60
N PHE A 95 3.49 8.77 0.44
CA PHE A 95 2.69 9.88 -0.10
C PHE A 95 1.17 9.77 0.17
N TYR A 96 0.77 8.84 1.06
CA TYR A 96 -0.60 8.71 1.56
C TYR A 96 -0.76 9.42 2.91
N LEU A 97 -0.30 10.67 2.98
CA LEU A 97 -0.41 11.50 4.16
C LEU A 97 -1.88 11.74 4.54
N ASP A 98 -2.16 11.73 5.84
CA ASP A 98 -3.47 12.12 6.38
C ASP A 98 -3.28 13.30 7.33
N THR A 99 -3.07 14.47 6.73
CA THR A 99 -2.76 15.71 7.45
C THR A 99 -3.17 16.93 6.64
N ALA A 100 -3.43 18.04 7.32
CA ALA A 100 -3.61 19.34 6.69
C ALA A 100 -2.29 19.99 6.26
N GLU A 101 -1.17 19.52 6.82
CA GLU A 101 0.17 20.00 6.49
C GLU A 101 0.62 19.55 5.09
N THR A 102 1.68 20.17 4.61
CA THR A 102 2.26 19.86 3.28
C THR A 102 3.77 19.65 3.39
N PRO A 103 4.23 18.70 4.22
CA PRO A 103 5.66 18.40 4.32
C PRO A 103 6.21 17.90 3.01
N ASP A 104 7.48 18.22 2.70
CA ASP A 104 8.22 17.49 1.65
C ASP A 104 8.61 16.10 2.17
N ARG A 105 9.03 15.22 1.27
CA ARG A 105 9.32 13.81 1.59
C ARG A 105 10.39 13.63 2.67
N ASP A 106 11.37 14.51 2.77
CA ASP A 106 12.42 14.50 3.80
C ASP A 106 11.96 15.12 5.14
N GLU A 107 10.73 15.65 5.20
CA GLU A 107 10.14 16.27 6.39
C GLU A 107 8.98 15.48 6.99
N ILE A 108 8.62 14.33 6.38
CA ILE A 108 7.51 13.52 6.90
C ILE A 108 7.81 12.95 8.28
N GLU A 109 6.77 12.85 9.10
CA GLU A 109 6.84 12.35 10.47
C GLU A 109 5.66 11.41 10.79
N TYR A 110 5.76 10.62 11.86
CA TYR A 110 4.71 9.72 12.32
C TYR A 110 3.33 10.40 12.43
N ARG A 111 3.27 11.63 12.93
CA ARG A 111 2.01 12.38 13.12
C ARG A 111 1.20 12.55 11.83
N HIS A 112 1.86 12.55 10.68
CA HIS A 112 1.21 12.66 9.37
C HIS A 112 0.51 11.36 8.94
N PHE A 113 0.77 10.26 9.65
CA PHE A 113 0.20 8.93 9.42
C PHE A 113 -0.56 8.39 10.64
N ALA A 114 -0.57 9.12 11.76
CA ALA A 114 -1.23 8.68 12.99
C ALA A 114 -2.71 8.30 12.77
N PRO A 115 -3.53 9.03 11.97
CA PRO A 115 -4.89 8.62 11.70
C PRO A 115 -5.02 7.25 11.03
N TRP A 116 -4.06 6.87 10.17
CA TRP A 116 -4.00 5.53 9.58
C TRP A 116 -3.72 4.45 10.62
N VAL A 117 -2.81 4.74 11.55
CA VAL A 117 -2.45 3.82 12.63
C VAL A 117 -3.62 3.60 13.57
N ASP A 118 -4.34 4.66 13.93
CA ASP A 118 -5.50 4.57 14.80
C ASP A 118 -6.64 3.80 14.13
N TRP A 119 -6.97 4.12 12.88
CA TRP A 119 -7.93 3.36 12.10
C TRP A 119 -7.57 1.87 11.98
N ALA A 120 -6.30 1.55 11.69
CA ALA A 120 -5.86 0.16 11.57
C ALA A 120 -6.02 -0.62 12.88
N LYS A 121 -5.77 0.03 14.04
CA LYS A 121 -6.03 -0.55 15.37
C LYS A 121 -7.51 -0.80 15.58
N ASP A 122 -8.37 0.15 15.20
CA ASP A 122 -9.82 0.07 15.38
C ASP A 122 -10.44 -1.10 14.62
N ILE A 123 -9.99 -1.35 13.39
CA ILE A 123 -10.47 -2.49 12.58
C ILE A 123 -9.65 -3.78 12.76
N GLY A 124 -8.62 -3.75 13.60
CA GLY A 124 -7.83 -4.93 13.96
C GLY A 124 -6.86 -5.44 12.91
N ILE A 125 -6.38 -4.58 12.01
CA ILE A 125 -5.32 -4.92 11.03
C ILE A 125 -3.98 -4.32 11.42
N LYS A 126 -2.92 -4.72 10.71
CA LYS A 126 -1.59 -4.12 10.83
C LYS A 126 -1.22 -3.35 9.57
N LEU A 127 -0.31 -2.41 9.70
CA LEU A 127 0.26 -1.66 8.60
C LEU A 127 1.64 -2.19 8.22
N ASP A 128 1.94 -2.14 6.93
CA ASP A 128 3.27 -2.15 6.36
C ASP A 128 3.52 -0.76 5.75
N PHE A 129 4.75 -0.33 5.59
CA PHE A 129 5.06 1.00 5.10
C PHE A 129 6.11 0.95 3.98
N ASN A 130 5.83 1.63 2.88
CA ASN A 130 6.71 1.74 1.74
C ASN A 130 7.22 3.18 1.60
N PRO A 131 8.54 3.39 1.55
CA PRO A 131 9.12 4.74 1.43
C PRO A 131 8.76 5.48 0.17
N THR A 132 8.46 4.79 -0.93
CA THR A 132 8.06 5.42 -2.20
C THR A 132 9.12 6.35 -2.79
N PHE A 133 10.09 5.80 -3.51
CA PHE A 133 11.15 6.55 -4.18
C PHE A 133 10.76 6.94 -5.62
N PHE A 134 9.54 7.40 -5.82
CA PHE A 134 8.98 7.82 -7.12
C PHE A 134 7.88 8.87 -6.93
N ALA A 135 7.29 9.35 -8.03
CA ALA A 135 6.23 10.36 -8.04
C ALA A 135 6.61 11.65 -7.27
N HIS A 136 7.82 12.15 -7.52
CA HIS A 136 8.37 13.36 -6.91
C HIS A 136 9.32 14.04 -7.89
N ALA A 137 9.39 15.37 -7.90
CA ALA A 137 10.25 16.14 -8.84
C ALA A 137 11.73 15.73 -8.78
N LYS A 138 12.24 15.37 -7.57
CA LYS A 138 13.61 14.88 -7.41
C LYS A 138 13.81 13.41 -7.85
N ALA A 139 12.80 12.81 -8.49
CA ALA A 139 12.87 11.47 -9.09
C ALA A 139 12.50 11.47 -10.58
N ASP A 140 12.38 12.65 -11.21
CA ASP A 140 11.92 12.80 -12.60
C ASP A 140 12.84 12.13 -13.63
N ASP A 141 14.13 12.01 -13.31
CA ASP A 141 15.11 11.30 -14.13
C ASP A 141 15.23 9.80 -13.80
N ASN A 142 14.34 9.27 -12.95
CA ASN A 142 14.35 7.91 -12.41
C ASN A 142 15.58 7.58 -11.54
N LEU A 143 16.31 8.59 -11.09
CA LEU A 143 17.43 8.44 -10.17
C LEU A 143 17.06 9.08 -8.82
N THR A 144 17.37 8.39 -7.72
CA THR A 144 17.12 8.86 -6.36
C THR A 144 18.39 8.73 -5.53
N LEU A 145 18.56 7.61 -4.83
CA LEU A 145 19.76 7.30 -4.06
C LEU A 145 21.02 7.14 -4.93
N SER A 146 20.87 6.88 -6.22
CA SER A 146 21.95 6.76 -7.20
C SER A 146 22.17 8.03 -8.03
N HIS A 147 21.45 9.13 -7.74
CA HIS A 147 21.56 10.36 -8.50
C HIS A 147 22.98 10.94 -8.44
N PRO A 148 23.55 11.48 -9.55
CA PRO A 148 24.89 12.10 -9.57
C PRO A 148 24.98 13.33 -8.66
N ASP A 149 23.91 14.12 -8.53
CA ASP A 149 23.84 15.25 -7.61
C ASP A 149 23.74 14.78 -6.16
N LYS A 150 24.70 15.23 -5.32
CA LYS A 150 24.74 14.88 -3.91
C LYS A 150 23.53 15.39 -3.14
N GLY A 151 23.02 16.58 -3.45
CA GLY A 151 21.87 17.18 -2.76
C GLY A 151 20.61 16.34 -2.96
N ILE A 152 20.40 15.78 -4.14
CA ILE A 152 19.29 14.86 -4.43
C ILE A 152 19.46 13.56 -3.65
N ARG A 153 20.67 13.00 -3.61
CA ARG A 153 20.93 11.80 -2.79
C ARG A 153 20.69 12.06 -1.30
N ASP A 154 21.17 13.18 -0.77
CA ASP A 154 20.99 13.55 0.65
C ASP A 154 19.51 13.70 1.01
N PHE A 155 18.69 14.30 0.15
CA PHE A 155 17.24 14.38 0.29
C PHE A 155 16.61 12.98 0.42
N TRP A 156 16.93 12.07 -0.48
CA TRP A 156 16.36 10.71 -0.45
C TRP A 156 16.91 9.87 0.71
N ILE A 157 18.13 10.12 1.16
CA ILE A 157 18.67 9.50 2.39
C ILE A 157 17.90 9.98 3.61
N GLU A 158 17.64 11.28 3.71
CA GLU A 158 16.85 11.82 4.82
C GLU A 158 15.42 11.29 4.79
N HIS A 159 14.78 11.29 3.63
CA HIS A 159 13.48 10.64 3.45
C HIS A 159 13.48 9.19 3.95
N ALA A 160 14.47 8.40 3.59
CA ALA A 160 14.58 7.02 4.05
C ALA A 160 14.70 6.90 5.59
N LYS A 161 15.42 7.83 6.24
CA LYS A 161 15.51 7.88 7.70
C LYS A 161 14.16 8.18 8.34
N ARG A 162 13.44 9.20 7.82
CA ARG A 162 12.08 9.53 8.27
C ARG A 162 11.13 8.35 8.15
N CYS A 163 11.16 7.65 7.02
CA CYS A 163 10.34 6.45 6.84
C CYS A 163 10.67 5.35 7.86
N ARG A 164 11.92 5.18 8.25
CA ARG A 164 12.32 4.23 9.29
C ARG A 164 11.84 4.65 10.69
N GLU A 165 11.88 5.94 11.00
CA GLU A 165 11.35 6.49 12.25
C GLU A 165 9.83 6.29 12.35
N ILE A 166 9.10 6.45 11.23
CA ILE A 166 7.65 6.23 11.17
C ILE A 166 7.28 4.77 11.44
N THR A 167 8.15 3.83 11.10
CA THR A 167 7.89 2.39 11.24
C THR A 167 8.40 1.76 12.52
N ALA A 168 9.15 2.50 13.32
CA ALA A 168 9.73 2.03 14.58
C ALA A 168 8.69 2.03 15.73
#